data_b614335a18e8d488da230423256ebc53
#
_entry.id   b614335a18e8d488da230423256ebc53
#
_cell.length_a   1.000
_cell.length_b   1.000
_cell.length_c   1.000
_cell.angle_alpha   90.00
_cell.angle_beta   90.00
_cell.angle_gamma   90.00
#
_symmetry.space_group_name_H-M   'P 1'
#
loop_
_entity.id
_entity.type
_entity.pdbx_description
1 polymer ?
#
loop_
_entity_poly.entity_id
_entity_poly.type
_entity_poly.pdbx_seq_one_letter_code
_entity_poly.pdbx_strand_id
1 'polypeptide(L)'
;GAIIINLSREAIVDTDAVLKYLQSKKIKTYVTDFPDEEMINHKDVLVMPHLGASTKEAEINCAVMVANSLKSYLETGNILNSVNFPDVKLGLNSPHRLTIVNKNVPNIIGQFTSILGNSGINIDDLSHKVLAEIGYTILNVDKPVPESVLHEISDIDGVMKTNIIF
;
A
#
# COMPACT_ATOMS: atom_id res chain seq x y z
N GLY A 1 -5.35 34.64 -16.18
CA GLY A 1 -4.66 33.38 -16.29
C GLY A 1 -4.77 32.54 -15.02
N ALA A 2 -4.76 31.23 -15.17
CA ALA A 2 -4.80 30.31 -14.05
C ALA A 2 -3.48 30.32 -13.26
N ILE A 3 -3.54 29.97 -11.97
CA ILE A 3 -2.35 29.63 -11.18
C ILE A 3 -2.33 28.12 -11.03
N ILE A 4 -1.21 27.49 -11.33
CA ILE A 4 -0.99 26.06 -11.16
C ILE A 4 0.06 25.85 -10.08
N ILE A 5 -0.20 24.94 -9.15
CA ILE A 5 0.70 24.55 -8.07
C ILE A 5 0.94 23.05 -8.15
N ASN A 6 2.21 22.66 -8.33
CA ASN A 6 2.64 21.27 -8.29
C ASN A 6 3.70 21.08 -7.21
N LEU A 7 3.29 20.52 -6.07
CA LEU A 7 4.16 20.11 -4.96
C LEU A 7 4.10 18.57 -4.78
N SER A 8 3.84 17.85 -5.87
CA SER A 8 3.66 16.39 -5.85
C SER A 8 4.84 15.66 -6.48
N ARG A 9 4.91 15.65 -7.83
CA ARG A 9 6.00 15.02 -8.58
C ARG A 9 6.24 15.73 -9.89
N GLU A 10 7.48 15.72 -10.35
CA GLU A 10 7.89 16.27 -11.64
C GLU A 10 7.11 15.62 -12.80
N ALA A 11 7.09 14.31 -12.86
CA ALA A 11 6.56 13.52 -13.97
C ALA A 11 5.05 13.68 -14.27
N ILE A 12 4.29 14.37 -13.41
CA ILE A 12 2.84 14.60 -13.65
C ILE A 12 2.58 15.88 -14.45
N VAL A 13 3.60 16.65 -14.76
CA VAL A 13 3.48 17.92 -15.47
C VAL A 13 4.42 17.91 -16.68
N ASP A 14 3.90 18.33 -17.82
CA ASP A 14 4.66 18.57 -19.04
C ASP A 14 5.23 20.00 -18.98
N THR A 15 6.54 20.10 -18.79
CA THR A 15 7.28 21.36 -18.67
C THR A 15 7.11 22.26 -19.89
N ASP A 16 7.25 21.70 -21.09
CA ASP A 16 7.13 22.44 -22.35
C ASP A 16 5.73 23.05 -22.51
N ALA A 17 4.71 22.26 -22.14
CA ALA A 17 3.34 22.74 -22.16
C ALA A 17 3.12 23.89 -21.15
N VAL A 18 3.67 23.78 -19.94
CA VAL A 18 3.59 24.85 -18.93
C VAL A 18 4.24 26.12 -19.44
N LEU A 19 5.48 26.06 -19.92
CA LEU A 19 6.22 27.22 -20.44
C LEU A 19 5.47 27.89 -21.60
N LYS A 20 4.92 27.10 -22.54
CA LYS A 20 4.09 27.60 -23.63
C LYS A 20 2.84 28.35 -23.14
N TYR A 21 2.16 27.80 -22.11
CA TYR A 21 0.95 28.45 -21.58
C TYR A 21 1.26 29.64 -20.67
N LEU A 22 2.42 29.72 -20.05
CA LEU A 22 2.92 30.93 -19.38
C LEU A 22 3.17 32.06 -20.41
N GLN A 23 3.82 31.75 -21.53
CA GLN A 23 4.04 32.71 -22.62
C GLN A 23 2.72 33.25 -23.20
N SER A 24 1.74 32.40 -23.40
CA SER A 24 0.43 32.80 -23.93
C SER A 24 -0.50 33.44 -22.88
N LYS A 25 -0.05 33.57 -21.62
CA LYS A 25 -0.80 34.15 -20.49
C LYS A 25 -2.08 33.34 -20.13
N LYS A 26 -2.22 32.12 -20.61
CA LYS A 26 -3.25 31.18 -20.11
C LYS A 26 -2.95 30.78 -18.67
N ILE A 27 -1.69 30.48 -18.36
CA ILE A 27 -1.18 30.33 -16.99
C ILE A 27 -0.58 31.70 -16.61
N LYS A 28 -0.99 32.19 -15.45
CA LYS A 28 -0.45 33.43 -14.87
C LYS A 28 0.83 33.14 -14.09
N THR A 29 0.81 32.07 -13.29
CA THR A 29 1.93 31.69 -12.42
C THR A 29 1.95 30.18 -12.29
N TYR A 30 3.13 29.60 -12.36
CA TYR A 30 3.39 28.20 -12.00
C TYR A 30 4.23 28.17 -10.72
N VAL A 31 3.79 27.36 -9.74
CA VAL A 31 4.50 27.15 -8.47
C VAL A 31 4.93 25.70 -8.39
N THR A 32 6.21 25.45 -8.14
CA THR A 32 6.73 24.08 -8.04
C THR A 32 7.90 23.96 -7.08
N ASP A 33 8.07 22.80 -6.49
CA ASP A 33 9.26 22.36 -5.76
C ASP A 33 10.06 21.28 -6.51
N PHE A 34 9.73 21.09 -7.81
CA PHE A 34 10.47 20.26 -8.79
C PHE A 34 10.80 21.08 -10.04
N PRO A 35 11.68 22.12 -9.93
CA PRO A 35 12.04 22.93 -11.07
C PRO A 35 13.06 22.19 -11.94
N ASP A 36 12.92 22.32 -13.25
CA ASP A 36 14.01 22.09 -14.19
C ASP A 36 14.78 23.39 -14.47
N GLU A 37 15.86 23.29 -15.26
CA GLU A 37 16.74 24.44 -15.53
C GLU A 37 16.01 25.60 -16.22
N GLU A 38 15.04 25.31 -17.08
CA GLU A 38 14.28 26.31 -17.84
C GLU A 38 13.30 27.09 -16.95
N MET A 39 12.81 26.43 -15.89
CA MET A 39 11.87 27.01 -14.94
C MET A 39 12.55 27.93 -13.90
N ILE A 40 13.80 27.65 -13.50
CA ILE A 40 14.48 28.32 -12.37
C ILE A 40 14.55 29.83 -12.54
N ASN A 41 14.75 30.31 -13.76
CA ASN A 41 14.88 31.74 -14.05
C ASN A 41 13.66 32.35 -14.75
N HIS A 42 12.56 31.62 -14.86
CA HIS A 42 11.37 32.15 -15.54
C HIS A 42 10.56 33.03 -14.60
N LYS A 43 10.32 34.29 -15.03
CA LYS A 43 9.67 35.34 -14.20
C LYS A 43 8.29 35.01 -13.65
N ASP A 44 7.55 34.15 -14.34
CA ASP A 44 6.18 33.75 -13.96
C ASP A 44 6.18 32.37 -13.27
N VAL A 45 7.36 31.83 -12.91
CA VAL A 45 7.52 30.57 -12.15
C VAL A 45 8.05 30.89 -10.75
N LEU A 46 7.37 30.40 -9.73
CA LEU A 46 7.82 30.45 -8.34
C LEU A 46 8.38 29.09 -7.95
N VAL A 47 9.69 29.04 -7.80
CA VAL A 47 10.41 27.84 -7.39
C VAL A 47 10.55 27.81 -5.87
N MET A 48 10.28 26.67 -5.25
CA MET A 48 10.46 26.42 -3.83
C MET A 48 11.39 25.23 -3.60
N PRO A 49 12.11 25.17 -2.47
CA PRO A 49 12.87 23.98 -2.11
C PRO A 49 11.94 22.82 -1.77
N HIS A 50 12.29 21.60 -2.20
CA HIS A 50 11.52 20.38 -1.94
C HIS A 50 11.76 19.89 -0.50
N LEU A 51 11.07 20.49 0.47
CA LEU A 51 11.26 20.24 1.90
C LEU A 51 10.00 19.70 2.62
N GLY A 52 8.94 19.33 1.87
CA GLY A 52 7.67 18.92 2.47
C GLY A 52 7.79 17.74 3.45
N ALA A 53 8.67 16.78 3.17
CA ALA A 53 8.94 15.64 4.04
C ALA A 53 10.14 15.82 4.99
N SER A 54 10.84 16.96 4.91
CA SER A 54 12.10 17.22 5.63
C SER A 54 11.94 18.23 6.77
N THR A 55 10.71 18.48 7.21
CA THR A 55 10.47 19.22 8.44
C THR A 55 10.58 18.28 9.64
N LYS A 56 10.99 18.79 10.80
CA LYS A 56 11.10 18.01 12.03
C LYS A 56 9.80 17.29 12.40
N GLU A 57 8.67 17.96 12.20
CA GLU A 57 7.33 17.39 12.45
C GLU A 57 7.01 16.28 11.45
N ALA A 58 7.35 16.44 10.16
CA ALA A 58 7.12 15.42 9.14
C ALA A 58 7.95 14.16 9.41
N GLU A 59 9.23 14.32 9.77
CA GLU A 59 10.12 13.20 10.11
C GLU A 59 9.60 12.41 11.32
N ILE A 60 9.17 13.10 12.39
CA ILE A 60 8.60 12.47 13.58
C ILE A 60 7.30 11.74 13.21
N ASN A 61 6.39 12.38 12.46
CA ASN A 61 5.12 11.78 12.06
C ASN A 61 5.33 10.56 11.17
N CYS A 62 6.25 10.60 10.22
CA CYS A 62 6.62 9.46 9.39
C CYS A 62 7.16 8.31 10.23
N ALA A 63 8.06 8.56 11.17
CA ALA A 63 8.61 7.55 12.05
C ALA A 63 7.53 6.87 12.91
N VAL A 64 6.62 7.66 13.48
CA VAL A 64 5.49 7.15 14.28
C VAL A 64 4.52 6.33 13.42
N MET A 65 4.19 6.81 12.21
CA MET A 65 3.31 6.08 11.28
C MET A 65 3.92 4.73 10.88
N VAL A 66 5.19 4.70 10.51
CA VAL A 66 5.88 3.47 10.11
C VAL A 66 5.94 2.50 11.28
N ALA A 67 6.30 2.97 12.48
CA ALA A 67 6.33 2.13 13.67
C ALA A 67 4.97 1.51 13.99
N ASN A 68 3.89 2.30 13.91
CA ASN A 68 2.53 1.81 14.14
C ASN A 68 2.06 0.83 13.05
N SER A 69 2.38 1.09 11.78
CA SER A 69 2.04 0.17 10.68
C SER A 69 2.78 -1.16 10.82
N LEU A 70 4.07 -1.12 11.15
CA LEU A 70 4.87 -2.31 11.37
C LEU A 70 4.39 -3.10 12.60
N LYS A 71 4.12 -2.43 13.70
CA LYS A 71 3.54 -3.04 14.91
C LYS A 71 2.22 -3.73 14.60
N SER A 72 1.30 -3.04 13.89
CA SER A 72 0.02 -3.61 13.48
C SER A 72 0.20 -4.87 12.63
N TYR A 73 1.14 -4.84 11.67
CA TYR A 73 1.43 -6.01 10.84
C TYR A 73 2.00 -7.18 11.66
N LEU A 74 2.98 -6.94 12.52
CA LEU A 74 3.64 -7.98 13.30
C LEU A 74 2.70 -8.61 14.34
N GLU A 75 1.86 -7.81 14.99
CA GLU A 75 0.97 -8.28 16.05
C GLU A 75 -0.36 -8.84 15.52
N THR A 76 -0.83 -8.37 14.38
CA THR A 76 -2.18 -8.70 13.90
C THR A 76 -2.25 -9.17 12.45
N GLY A 77 -1.18 -9.08 11.70
CA GLY A 77 -1.19 -9.33 10.25
C GLY A 77 -1.91 -8.26 9.43
N ASN A 78 -2.45 -7.20 10.05
CA ASN A 78 -3.11 -6.13 9.31
C ASN A 78 -2.10 -5.32 8.50
N ILE A 79 -2.43 -5.04 7.24
CA ILE A 79 -1.63 -4.21 6.36
C ILE A 79 -2.31 -2.86 6.20
N LEU A 80 -1.58 -1.79 6.52
CA LEU A 80 -2.01 -0.40 6.41
C LEU A 80 -0.91 0.43 5.77
N ASN A 81 -1.30 1.34 4.88
CA ASN A 81 -0.39 2.29 4.21
C ASN A 81 0.74 1.61 3.39
N SER A 82 0.51 0.42 2.88
CA SER A 82 1.47 -0.25 2.01
C SER A 82 1.36 0.25 0.57
N VAL A 83 2.50 0.37 -0.13
CA VAL A 83 2.52 0.77 -1.54
C VAL A 83 2.42 -0.41 -2.50
N ASN A 84 2.68 -1.63 -2.04
CA ASN A 84 2.74 -2.84 -2.85
C ASN A 84 1.78 -3.96 -2.39
N PHE A 85 1.10 -3.77 -1.27
CA PHE A 85 0.04 -4.65 -0.79
C PHE A 85 -1.26 -3.88 -0.60
N PRO A 86 -2.42 -4.53 -0.74
CA PRO A 86 -3.70 -3.89 -0.44
C PRO A 86 -3.82 -3.62 1.05
N ASP A 87 -4.48 -2.52 1.41
CA ASP A 87 -4.87 -2.28 2.80
C ASP A 87 -5.91 -3.29 3.24
N VAL A 88 -5.54 -4.17 4.16
CA VAL A 88 -6.42 -5.21 4.73
C VAL A 88 -6.41 -5.10 6.24
N LYS A 89 -7.58 -4.99 6.82
CA LYS A 89 -7.78 -4.95 8.26
C LYS A 89 -8.88 -5.91 8.67
N LEU A 90 -8.58 -6.75 9.65
CA LEU A 90 -9.53 -7.66 10.29
C LEU A 90 -9.40 -7.55 11.81
N GLY A 91 -10.49 -7.46 12.52
CA GLY A 91 -10.49 -7.47 14.00
C GLY A 91 -9.84 -8.75 14.53
N LEU A 92 -9.06 -8.66 15.58
CA LEU A 92 -8.45 -9.84 16.24
C LEU A 92 -9.48 -10.45 17.22
N ASN A 93 -10.43 -11.21 16.69
CA ASN A 93 -11.54 -11.78 17.45
C ASN A 93 -11.30 -13.25 17.85
N SER A 94 -10.20 -13.85 17.37
CA SER A 94 -9.77 -15.22 17.70
C SER A 94 -8.28 -15.22 18.07
N PRO A 95 -7.84 -16.09 18.99
CA PRO A 95 -6.43 -16.28 19.30
C PRO A 95 -5.65 -16.97 18.16
N HIS A 96 -6.34 -17.50 17.16
CA HIS A 96 -5.74 -18.22 16.04
C HIS A 96 -5.98 -17.45 14.74
N ARG A 97 -4.92 -16.97 14.15
CA ARG A 97 -4.98 -16.19 12.90
C ARG A 97 -3.95 -16.68 11.92
N LEU A 98 -4.38 -16.84 10.67
CA LEU A 98 -3.56 -17.17 9.52
C LEU A 98 -3.55 -15.99 8.54
N THR A 99 -2.40 -15.69 7.97
CA THR A 99 -2.29 -14.76 6.84
C THR A 99 -1.71 -15.47 5.63
N ILE A 100 -2.22 -15.16 4.44
CA ILE A 100 -1.80 -15.77 3.18
C ILE A 100 -1.54 -14.65 2.16
N VAL A 101 -0.34 -14.68 1.58
CA VAL A 101 0.03 -13.90 0.40
C VAL A 101 -0.08 -14.81 -0.81
N ASN A 102 -0.82 -14.38 -1.83
CA ASN A 102 -1.02 -15.18 -3.03
C ASN A 102 -1.06 -14.33 -4.30
N LYS A 103 -0.83 -14.97 -5.45
CA LYS A 103 -1.13 -14.38 -6.76
C LYS A 103 -2.64 -14.29 -6.92
N ASN A 104 -3.09 -13.26 -7.64
CA ASN A 104 -4.52 -13.10 -7.96
C ASN A 104 -4.92 -14.05 -9.09
N VAL A 105 -5.15 -15.31 -8.76
CA VAL A 105 -5.55 -16.35 -9.70
C VAL A 105 -6.92 -16.92 -9.32
N PRO A 106 -7.71 -17.42 -10.30
CA PRO A 106 -9.02 -18.00 -10.03
C PRO A 106 -8.96 -19.14 -9.01
N ASN A 107 -9.98 -19.22 -8.17
CA ASN A 107 -10.18 -20.28 -7.18
C ASN A 107 -9.10 -20.39 -6.08
N ILE A 108 -8.19 -19.43 -5.92
CA ILE A 108 -7.14 -19.51 -4.90
C ILE A 108 -7.75 -19.57 -3.48
N ILE A 109 -8.76 -18.73 -3.22
CA ILE A 109 -9.47 -18.70 -1.93
C ILE A 109 -10.19 -20.03 -1.69
N GLY A 110 -10.87 -20.57 -2.70
CA GLY A 110 -11.57 -21.84 -2.60
C GLY A 110 -10.65 -23.01 -2.22
N GLN A 111 -9.43 -23.02 -2.74
CA GLN A 111 -8.46 -24.08 -2.45
C GLN A 111 -8.04 -24.06 -0.98
N PHE A 112 -7.52 -22.95 -0.45
CA PHE A 112 -7.07 -22.94 0.95
C PHE A 112 -8.20 -23.00 1.96
N THR A 113 -9.39 -22.47 1.66
CA THR A 113 -10.55 -22.66 2.55
C THR A 113 -11.04 -24.09 2.57
N SER A 114 -10.95 -24.83 1.45
CA SER A 114 -11.27 -26.26 1.40
C SER A 114 -10.29 -27.09 2.22
N ILE A 115 -8.99 -26.80 2.17
CA ILE A 115 -7.98 -27.48 3.00
C ILE A 115 -8.27 -27.28 4.48
N LEU A 116 -8.57 -26.05 4.91
CA LEU A 116 -8.94 -25.77 6.29
C LEU A 116 -10.19 -26.53 6.70
N GLY A 117 -11.26 -26.49 5.90
CA GLY A 117 -12.51 -27.19 6.17
C GLY A 117 -12.34 -28.71 6.23
N ASN A 118 -11.58 -29.31 5.31
CA ASN A 118 -11.28 -30.76 5.29
C ASN A 118 -10.45 -31.18 6.51
N SER A 119 -9.63 -30.27 7.05
CA SER A 119 -8.87 -30.47 8.30
C SER A 119 -9.73 -30.20 9.55
N GLY A 120 -11.01 -29.94 9.37
CA GLY A 120 -11.97 -29.66 10.45
C GLY A 120 -11.72 -28.33 11.14
N ILE A 121 -11.05 -27.36 10.49
CA ILE A 121 -10.80 -26.01 11.00
C ILE A 121 -11.87 -25.08 10.45
N ASN A 122 -12.63 -24.45 11.36
CA ASN A 122 -13.66 -23.50 10.98
C ASN A 122 -13.07 -22.09 10.82
N ILE A 123 -13.56 -21.35 9.83
CA ILE A 123 -13.19 -19.95 9.60
C ILE A 123 -14.25 -19.07 10.24
N ASP A 124 -13.86 -18.32 11.27
CA ASP A 124 -14.74 -17.41 12.00
C ASP A 124 -14.91 -16.09 11.27
N ASP A 125 -13.83 -15.63 10.62
CA ASP A 125 -13.84 -14.37 9.88
C ASP A 125 -12.74 -14.38 8.81
N LEU A 126 -12.98 -13.72 7.68
CA LEU A 126 -12.06 -13.66 6.55
C LEU A 126 -12.09 -12.28 5.90
N SER A 127 -10.93 -11.73 5.64
CA SER A 127 -10.78 -10.56 4.80
C SER A 127 -9.74 -10.82 3.72
N HIS A 128 -10.14 -10.65 2.46
CA HIS A 128 -9.27 -10.79 1.29
C HIS A 128 -9.35 -9.54 0.44
N LYS A 129 -8.20 -9.03 0.02
CA LYS A 129 -8.12 -7.94 -0.96
C LYS A 129 -6.98 -8.18 -1.93
N VAL A 130 -7.11 -7.55 -3.09
CA VAL A 130 -6.14 -7.62 -4.17
C VAL A 130 -5.65 -6.23 -4.53
N LEU A 131 -4.36 -6.10 -4.78
CA LEU A 131 -3.74 -4.96 -5.42
C LEU A 131 -2.89 -5.47 -6.59
N ALA A 132 -3.27 -5.10 -7.81
CA ALA A 132 -2.69 -5.63 -9.06
C ALA A 132 -2.70 -7.17 -9.08
N GLU A 133 -1.54 -7.82 -9.02
CA GLU A 133 -1.41 -9.27 -9.09
C GLU A 133 -1.27 -9.95 -7.73
N ILE A 134 -1.24 -9.18 -6.64
CA ILE A 134 -1.03 -9.68 -5.29
C ILE A 134 -2.33 -9.67 -4.50
N GLY A 135 -2.73 -10.86 -4.04
CA GLY A 135 -3.79 -11.04 -3.05
C GLY A 135 -3.21 -11.18 -1.65
N TYR A 136 -3.89 -10.60 -0.68
CA TYR A 136 -3.59 -10.77 0.74
C TYR A 136 -4.85 -11.15 1.49
N THR A 137 -4.76 -12.24 2.26
CA THR A 137 -5.87 -12.78 3.05
C THR A 137 -5.49 -12.81 4.51
N ILE A 138 -6.41 -12.40 5.37
CA ILE A 138 -6.36 -12.63 6.81
C ILE A 138 -7.55 -13.50 7.16
N LEU A 139 -7.32 -14.56 7.93
CA LEU A 139 -8.36 -15.46 8.46
C LEU A 139 -8.25 -15.56 9.98
N ASN A 140 -9.36 -15.42 10.67
CA ASN A 140 -9.53 -15.88 12.04
C ASN A 140 -10.10 -17.29 11.98
N VAL A 141 -9.54 -18.21 12.76
CA VAL A 141 -9.96 -19.61 12.78
C VAL A 141 -10.23 -20.06 14.22
N ASP A 142 -11.08 -21.08 14.38
CA ASP A 142 -11.58 -21.57 15.67
C ASP A 142 -10.54 -22.34 16.51
N LYS A 143 -9.45 -22.78 15.86
CA LYS A 143 -8.40 -23.58 16.53
C LYS A 143 -7.04 -23.44 15.83
N PRO A 144 -5.94 -23.87 16.50
CA PRO A 144 -4.61 -23.81 15.92
C PRO A 144 -4.53 -24.53 14.58
N VAL A 145 -3.84 -23.93 13.61
CA VAL A 145 -3.58 -24.56 12.30
C VAL A 145 -2.32 -25.43 12.42
N PRO A 146 -2.43 -26.77 12.22
CA PRO A 146 -1.28 -27.66 12.24
C PRO A 146 -0.26 -27.31 11.15
N GLU A 147 1.01 -27.60 11.40
CA GLU A 147 2.09 -27.35 10.43
C GLU A 147 1.87 -28.09 9.11
N SER A 148 1.33 -29.32 9.16
CA SER A 148 0.98 -30.07 7.95
C SER A 148 -0.04 -29.37 7.07
N VAL A 149 -1.05 -28.72 7.67
CA VAL A 149 -2.07 -27.94 6.95
C VAL A 149 -1.47 -26.68 6.37
N LEU A 150 -0.54 -26.03 7.10
CA LEU A 150 0.19 -24.87 6.57
C LEU A 150 1.05 -25.24 5.37
N HIS A 151 1.72 -26.39 5.40
CA HIS A 151 2.48 -26.89 4.25
C HIS A 151 1.56 -27.16 3.06
N GLU A 152 0.44 -27.83 3.26
CA GLU A 152 -0.53 -28.09 2.20
C GLU A 152 -1.06 -26.79 1.56
N ILE A 153 -1.34 -25.77 2.36
CA ILE A 153 -1.74 -24.43 1.84
C ILE A 153 -0.58 -23.77 1.10
N SER A 154 0.65 -23.90 1.60
CA SER A 154 1.83 -23.28 0.98
C SER A 154 2.19 -23.94 -0.37
N ASP A 155 1.82 -25.21 -0.56
CA ASP A 155 2.06 -25.97 -1.80
C ASP A 155 1.03 -25.63 -2.91
N ILE A 156 -0.03 -24.89 -2.61
CA ILE A 156 -1.00 -24.45 -3.62
C ILE A 156 -0.28 -23.55 -4.63
N ASP A 157 -0.41 -23.87 -5.92
CA ASP A 157 0.12 -23.00 -6.97
C ASP A 157 -0.52 -21.59 -6.90
N GLY A 158 0.34 -20.60 -6.78
CA GLY A 158 -0.06 -19.20 -6.59
C GLY A 158 0.00 -18.73 -5.13
N VAL A 159 0.11 -19.59 -4.12
CA VAL A 159 0.44 -19.17 -2.75
C VAL A 159 1.93 -18.82 -2.69
N MET A 160 2.23 -17.65 -2.17
CA MET A 160 3.60 -17.12 -2.07
C MET A 160 4.15 -17.22 -0.65
N LYS A 161 3.28 -17.05 0.35
CA LYS A 161 3.67 -17.09 1.76
C LYS A 161 2.45 -17.33 2.65
N THR A 162 2.63 -18.13 3.67
CA THR A 162 1.70 -18.31 4.80
C THR A 162 2.38 -17.88 6.09
N ASN A 163 1.62 -17.34 7.04
CA ASN A 163 2.15 -16.96 8.34
C ASN A 163 1.07 -17.07 9.42
N ILE A 164 1.42 -17.60 10.60
CA ILE A 164 0.54 -17.63 11.77
C ILE A 164 0.85 -16.41 12.64
N ILE A 165 -0.18 -15.73 13.07
CA ILE A 165 -0.13 -14.65 14.04
C ILE A 165 -0.61 -15.20 15.40
N PHE A 166 0.20 -15.05 16.43
CA PHE A 166 -0.05 -15.54 17.79
C PHE A 166 -0.47 -14.40 18.72
#